data_d82054ca32c1c0fa65d4017b1a0e2c0d
#
_entry.id   d82054ca32c1c0fa65d4017b1a0e2c0d
#
_cell.length_a   1.000
_cell.length_b   1.000
_cell.length_c   1.000
_cell.angle_alpha   90.00
_cell.angle_beta   90.00
_cell.angle_gamma   90.00
#
_symmetry.space_group_name_H-M   'P 1'
#
loop_
_entity.id
_entity.type
_entity.pdbx_description
1 polymer ?
#
loop_
_entity_poly.entity_id
_entity_poly.type
_entity_poly.pdbx_seq_one_letter_code
_entity_poly.pdbx_strand_id
1 'polypeptide(L)'
;MNIFDFLYKKIISWSRMPNADRYLFALSFSESSFFPIPPDVMLIPMCLANRSKIWYLAGITTISSVLGGVLGYLLGYLVFDLIEAWLLNSDYWSSYETARLWFDKWGLFAVLLAGFSPIPYKIFTIAAGITGVNIFGFILFSILGRGARVFLIAALIYMGGDAFKHII
;
A
#
# COMPACT_ATOMS: atom_id res chain seq x y z
N MET A 1 -19.45 12.35 -14.47
CA MET A 1 -18.38 12.58 -13.45
C MET A 1 -18.15 11.25 -12.78
N ASN A 2 -17.00 10.61 -13.08
CA ASN A 2 -16.71 9.28 -12.54
C ASN A 2 -16.43 9.37 -11.04
N ILE A 3 -16.86 8.37 -10.28
CA ILE A 3 -16.65 8.29 -8.82
C ILE A 3 -15.16 8.42 -8.45
N PHE A 4 -14.26 7.93 -9.31
CA PHE A 4 -12.82 8.06 -9.16
C PHE A 4 -12.33 9.51 -9.26
N ASP A 5 -12.88 10.32 -10.18
CA ASP A 5 -12.54 11.75 -10.31
C ASP A 5 -12.96 12.53 -9.07
N PHE A 6 -14.12 12.19 -8.52
CA PHE A 6 -14.62 12.80 -7.29
C PHE A 6 -13.71 12.44 -6.09
N LEU A 7 -13.39 11.16 -5.92
CA LEU A 7 -12.52 10.69 -4.85
C LEU A 7 -11.11 11.27 -4.97
N TYR A 8 -10.55 11.31 -6.17
CA TYR A 8 -9.23 11.88 -6.44
C TYR A 8 -9.16 13.37 -6.05
N LYS A 9 -10.12 14.17 -6.49
CA LYS A 9 -10.21 15.60 -6.12
C LYS A 9 -10.35 15.80 -4.62
N LYS A 10 -11.13 14.94 -3.96
CA LYS A 10 -11.33 15.00 -2.51
C LYS A 10 -10.03 14.66 -1.75
N ILE A 11 -9.29 13.65 -2.19
CA ILE A 11 -8.00 13.27 -1.62
C ILE A 11 -6.98 14.40 -1.76
N ILE A 12 -6.89 15.04 -2.93
CA ILE A 12 -6.02 16.21 -3.12
C ILE A 12 -6.44 17.37 -2.21
N SER A 13 -7.72 17.58 -1.99
CA SER A 13 -8.18 18.62 -1.04
C SER A 13 -7.73 18.32 0.39
N TRP A 14 -7.72 17.04 0.79
CA TRP A 14 -7.24 16.63 2.12
C TRP A 14 -5.75 16.86 2.33
N SER A 15 -4.94 16.76 1.27
CA SER A 15 -3.50 17.02 1.35
C SER A 15 -3.15 18.45 1.77
N ARG A 16 -4.10 19.38 1.63
CA ARG A 16 -3.95 20.80 1.98
C ARG A 16 -4.49 21.16 3.38
N MET A 17 -5.09 20.21 4.08
CA MET A 17 -5.67 20.44 5.40
C MET A 17 -4.61 20.40 6.51
N PRO A 18 -4.87 21.08 7.66
CA PRO A 18 -3.92 21.10 8.80
C PRO A 18 -3.60 19.69 9.34
N ASN A 19 -4.56 18.77 9.25
CA ASN A 19 -4.44 17.39 9.71
C ASN A 19 -4.20 16.40 8.55
N ALA A 20 -3.54 16.83 7.47
CA ALA A 20 -3.31 16.03 6.27
C ALA A 20 -2.55 14.72 6.55
N ASP A 21 -1.65 14.71 7.54
CA ASP A 21 -0.93 13.52 7.99
C ASP A 21 -1.85 12.41 8.49
N ARG A 22 -2.93 12.75 9.20
CA ARG A 22 -3.95 11.77 9.64
C ARG A 22 -4.74 11.20 8.48
N TYR A 23 -5.08 12.02 7.50
CA TYR A 23 -5.75 11.56 6.26
C TYR A 23 -4.82 10.69 5.43
N LEU A 24 -3.53 11.02 5.36
CA LEU A 24 -2.52 10.20 4.70
C LEU A 24 -2.38 8.83 5.37
N PHE A 25 -2.34 8.80 6.71
CA PHE A 25 -2.33 7.55 7.47
C PHE A 25 -3.56 6.69 7.15
N ALA A 26 -4.76 7.26 7.24
CA ALA A 26 -6.01 6.56 6.98
C ALA A 26 -6.09 6.04 5.54
N LEU A 27 -5.66 6.84 4.57
CA LEU A 27 -5.64 6.45 3.15
C LEU A 27 -4.66 5.32 2.89
N SER A 28 -3.44 5.41 3.41
CA SER A 28 -2.41 4.38 3.25
C SER A 28 -2.78 3.06 3.93
N PHE A 29 -3.39 3.14 5.11
CA PHE A 29 -3.94 1.97 5.82
C PHE A 29 -5.06 1.30 5.01
N SER A 30 -6.02 2.09 4.54
CA SER A 30 -7.18 1.60 3.78
C SER A 30 -6.77 1.01 2.42
N GLU A 31 -5.82 1.63 1.72
CA GLU A 31 -5.32 1.13 0.44
C GLU A 31 -4.70 -0.25 0.59
N SER A 32 -3.91 -0.46 1.62
CA SER A 32 -3.26 -1.73 1.89
C SER A 32 -4.23 -2.83 2.32
N SER A 33 -5.46 -2.47 2.71
CA SER A 33 -6.51 -3.41 3.12
C SER A 33 -7.53 -3.66 2.02
N PHE A 34 -8.17 -2.61 1.47
CA PHE A 34 -9.30 -2.76 0.53
C PHE A 34 -9.49 -1.59 -0.45
N PHE A 35 -8.89 -0.43 -0.22
CA PHE A 35 -9.16 0.78 -1.00
C PHE A 35 -8.34 0.82 -2.30
N PRO A 36 -8.90 1.28 -3.44
CA PRO A 36 -8.24 1.18 -4.74
C PRO A 36 -7.28 2.33 -5.08
N ILE A 37 -7.30 3.45 -4.33
CA ILE A 37 -6.49 4.63 -4.66
C ILE A 37 -5.17 4.59 -3.89
N PRO A 38 -4.02 4.68 -4.59
CA PRO A 38 -2.71 4.64 -3.94
C PRO A 38 -2.47 5.90 -3.08
N PRO A 39 -1.78 5.77 -1.94
CA PRO A 39 -1.46 6.90 -1.06
C PRO A 39 -0.51 7.91 -1.72
N ASP A 40 0.19 7.51 -2.77
CA ASP A 40 1.11 8.36 -3.53
C ASP A 40 0.43 9.64 -4.05
N VAL A 41 -0.86 9.54 -4.39
CA VAL A 41 -1.70 10.69 -4.82
C VAL A 41 -1.72 11.81 -3.79
N MET A 42 -1.66 11.47 -2.50
CA MET A 42 -1.65 12.43 -1.41
C MET A 42 -0.23 12.71 -0.91
N LEU A 43 0.62 11.68 -0.87
CA LEU A 43 2.00 11.77 -0.40
C LEU A 43 2.82 12.75 -1.24
N ILE A 44 2.76 12.65 -2.58
CA ILE A 44 3.57 13.46 -3.48
C ILE A 44 3.30 14.96 -3.31
N PRO A 45 2.05 15.46 -3.37
CA PRO A 45 1.75 16.88 -3.13
C PRO A 45 2.18 17.37 -1.74
N MET A 46 2.02 16.53 -0.72
CA MET A 46 2.42 16.88 0.65
C MET A 46 3.94 17.01 0.78
N CYS A 47 4.70 16.11 0.16
CA CYS A 47 6.15 16.17 0.13
C CYS A 47 6.67 17.40 -0.64
N LEU A 48 6.04 17.75 -1.75
CA LEU A 48 6.38 18.94 -2.53
C LEU A 48 6.06 20.24 -1.77
N ALA A 49 4.95 20.27 -1.03
CA ALA A 49 4.53 21.42 -0.26
C ALA A 49 5.44 21.68 0.96
N ASN A 50 5.96 20.62 1.59
CA ASN A 50 6.80 20.75 2.79
C ASN A 50 7.95 19.73 2.81
N ARG A 51 9.06 20.12 2.23
CA ARG A 51 10.27 19.29 2.14
C ARG A 51 10.86 18.89 3.50
N SER A 52 10.67 19.72 4.54
CA SER A 52 11.19 19.40 5.87
C SER A 52 10.51 18.18 6.51
N LYS A 53 9.29 17.86 6.07
CA LYS A 53 8.50 16.73 6.58
C LYS A 53 8.56 15.48 5.69
N ILE A 54 9.32 15.48 4.61
CA ILE A 54 9.34 14.37 3.63
C ILE A 54 9.59 13.01 4.31
N TRP A 55 10.63 12.92 5.13
CA TRP A 55 10.98 11.67 5.80
C TRP A 55 9.95 11.24 6.84
N TYR A 56 9.35 12.19 7.54
CA TYR A 56 8.24 11.91 8.45
C TYR A 56 7.00 11.38 7.73
N LEU A 57 6.64 12.00 6.59
CA LEU A 57 5.52 11.55 5.78
C LEU A 57 5.76 10.17 5.16
N ALA A 58 6.99 9.90 4.71
CA ALA A 58 7.39 8.58 4.24
C ALA A 58 7.29 7.53 5.35
N GLY A 59 7.71 7.84 6.57
CA GLY A 59 7.58 6.97 7.74
C GLY A 59 6.13 6.66 8.08
N ILE A 60 5.26 7.66 8.14
CA ILE A 60 3.82 7.48 8.39
C ILE A 60 3.20 6.59 7.32
N THR A 61 3.46 6.85 6.05
CA THR A 61 2.92 6.08 4.92
C THR A 61 3.36 4.62 4.99
N THR A 62 4.62 4.37 5.32
CA THR A 62 5.15 3.01 5.47
C THR A 62 4.49 2.28 6.64
N ILE A 63 4.45 2.89 7.82
CA ILE A 63 3.87 2.27 9.02
C ILE A 63 2.38 1.97 8.81
N SER A 64 1.62 2.94 8.33
CA SER A 64 0.18 2.76 8.09
C SER A 64 -0.11 1.70 7.02
N SER A 65 0.72 1.65 5.97
CA SER A 65 0.62 0.64 4.92
C SER A 65 0.90 -0.77 5.45
N VAL A 66 1.91 -0.93 6.31
CA VAL A 66 2.22 -2.21 6.94
C VAL A 66 1.11 -2.64 7.90
N LEU A 67 0.56 -1.73 8.68
CA LEU A 67 -0.60 -2.01 9.56
C LEU A 67 -1.83 -2.44 8.75
N GLY A 68 -2.11 -1.77 7.64
CA GLY A 68 -3.15 -2.19 6.70
C GLY A 68 -2.88 -3.57 6.09
N GLY A 69 -1.61 -3.87 5.79
CA GLY A 69 -1.18 -5.19 5.33
C GLY A 69 -1.37 -6.27 6.39
N VAL A 70 -1.10 -5.97 7.66
CA VAL A 70 -1.38 -6.89 8.79
C VAL A 70 -2.88 -7.17 8.91
N LEU A 71 -3.73 -6.16 8.73
CA LEU A 71 -5.18 -6.39 8.70
C LEU A 71 -5.57 -7.31 7.54
N GLY A 72 -5.02 -7.08 6.34
CA GLY A 72 -5.22 -7.97 5.18
C GLY A 72 -4.76 -9.41 5.45
N TYR A 73 -3.60 -9.58 6.10
CA TYR A 73 -3.10 -10.89 6.54
C TYR A 73 -4.07 -11.57 7.51
N LEU A 74 -4.54 -10.85 8.53
CA LEU A 74 -5.50 -11.39 9.50
C LEU A 74 -6.82 -11.76 8.85
N LEU A 75 -7.32 -10.97 7.92
CA LEU A 75 -8.52 -11.30 7.15
C LEU A 75 -8.31 -12.58 6.35
N GLY A 76 -7.18 -12.72 5.67
CA GLY A 76 -6.85 -13.95 4.94
C GLY A 76 -6.77 -15.17 5.86
N TYR A 77 -6.13 -15.01 7.02
CA TYR A 77 -5.94 -16.11 7.97
C TYR A 77 -7.24 -16.55 8.66
N LEU A 78 -8.11 -15.60 9.05
CA LEU A 78 -9.31 -15.88 9.85
C LEU A 78 -10.57 -16.16 9.01
N VAL A 79 -10.65 -15.61 7.80
CA VAL A 79 -11.90 -15.57 7.03
C VAL A 79 -11.82 -16.47 5.79
N PHE A 80 -10.67 -17.03 5.48
CA PHE A 80 -10.48 -17.82 4.26
C PHE A 80 -11.51 -18.92 4.09
N ASP A 81 -11.76 -19.70 5.13
CA ASP A 81 -12.72 -20.81 5.09
C ASP A 81 -14.15 -20.36 4.74
N LEU A 82 -14.49 -19.10 5.07
CA LEU A 82 -15.80 -18.52 4.78
C LEU A 82 -15.93 -17.98 3.36
N ILE A 83 -14.81 -17.51 2.77
CA ILE A 83 -14.81 -16.86 1.46
C ILE A 83 -14.28 -17.76 0.34
N GLU A 84 -13.73 -18.92 0.66
CA GLU A 84 -13.12 -19.83 -0.33
C GLU A 84 -14.09 -20.18 -1.46
N ALA A 85 -15.32 -20.56 -1.13
CA ALA A 85 -16.33 -20.92 -2.11
C ALA A 85 -16.71 -19.75 -3.03
N TRP A 86 -16.77 -18.53 -2.49
CA TRP A 86 -17.00 -17.31 -3.26
C TRP A 86 -15.79 -16.97 -4.13
N LEU A 87 -14.59 -17.08 -3.58
CA LEU A 87 -13.35 -16.78 -4.27
C LEU A 87 -13.12 -17.69 -5.48
N LEU A 88 -13.43 -18.99 -5.35
CA LEU A 88 -13.36 -19.99 -6.43
C LEU A 88 -14.22 -19.62 -7.64
N ASN A 89 -15.35 -18.95 -7.40
CA ASN A 89 -16.29 -18.53 -8.45
C ASN A 89 -16.13 -17.07 -8.88
N SER A 90 -15.09 -16.37 -8.39
CA SER A 90 -14.85 -14.96 -8.68
C SER A 90 -13.70 -14.76 -9.67
N ASP A 91 -13.68 -13.59 -10.32
CA ASP A 91 -12.58 -13.18 -11.21
C ASP A 91 -11.24 -13.00 -10.46
N TYR A 92 -11.27 -12.95 -9.13
CA TYR A 92 -10.10 -12.84 -8.27
C TYR A 92 -9.35 -14.15 -8.06
N TRP A 93 -9.93 -15.29 -8.45
CA TRP A 93 -9.29 -16.59 -8.29
C TRP A 93 -7.93 -16.67 -8.98
N SER A 94 -7.85 -16.20 -10.22
CA SER A 94 -6.60 -16.19 -10.99
C SER A 94 -5.51 -15.34 -10.32
N SER A 95 -5.88 -14.21 -9.72
CA SER A 95 -4.96 -13.35 -8.96
C SER A 95 -4.48 -14.02 -7.68
N TYR A 96 -5.37 -14.71 -7.00
CA TYR A 96 -5.04 -15.51 -5.81
C TYR A 96 -4.09 -16.65 -6.15
N GLU A 97 -4.37 -17.43 -7.21
CA GLU A 97 -3.48 -18.52 -7.66
C GLU A 97 -2.09 -17.99 -8.02
N THR A 98 -2.02 -16.87 -8.71
CA THR A 98 -0.75 -16.22 -9.06
C THR A 98 0.02 -15.85 -7.80
N ALA A 99 -0.63 -15.23 -6.82
CA ALA A 99 -0.02 -14.87 -5.54
C ALA A 99 0.46 -16.12 -4.79
N ARG A 100 -0.35 -17.18 -4.75
CA ARG A 100 0.02 -18.46 -4.13
C ARG A 100 1.27 -19.07 -4.76
N LEU A 101 1.33 -19.11 -6.10
CA LEU A 101 2.51 -19.60 -6.83
C LEU A 101 3.78 -18.77 -6.50
N TRP A 102 3.62 -17.46 -6.34
CA TRP A 102 4.72 -16.60 -5.92
C TRP A 102 5.20 -16.94 -4.50
N PHE A 103 4.28 -17.22 -3.55
CA PHE A 103 4.64 -17.66 -2.21
C PHE A 103 5.33 -19.02 -2.20
N ASP A 104 4.87 -19.96 -3.02
CA ASP A 104 5.49 -21.28 -3.15
C ASP A 104 6.91 -21.19 -3.73
N LYS A 105 7.13 -20.27 -4.68
CA LYS A 105 8.42 -20.09 -5.34
C LYS A 105 9.40 -19.19 -4.55
N TRP A 106 8.89 -18.09 -4.00
CA TRP A 106 9.70 -17.01 -3.42
C TRP A 106 9.57 -16.88 -1.90
N GLY A 107 8.60 -17.56 -1.29
CA GLY A 107 8.31 -17.43 0.14
C GLY A 107 8.03 -15.98 0.52
N LEU A 108 8.63 -15.53 1.63
CA LEU A 108 8.45 -14.15 2.11
C LEU A 108 9.03 -13.07 1.17
N PHE A 109 9.94 -13.41 0.26
CA PHE A 109 10.40 -12.48 -0.78
C PHE A 109 9.28 -12.03 -1.71
N ALA A 110 8.19 -12.82 -1.86
CA ALA A 110 7.00 -12.40 -2.60
C ALA A 110 6.35 -11.14 -1.98
N VAL A 111 6.34 -11.03 -0.65
CA VAL A 111 5.85 -9.85 0.08
C VAL A 111 6.73 -8.63 -0.20
N LEU A 112 8.04 -8.80 -0.18
CA LEU A 112 8.99 -7.74 -0.51
C LEU A 112 8.77 -7.21 -1.93
N LEU A 113 8.71 -8.11 -2.90
CA LEU A 113 8.52 -7.77 -4.31
C LEU A 113 7.17 -7.11 -4.57
N ALA A 114 6.10 -7.62 -3.95
CA ALA A 114 4.77 -7.04 -4.05
C ALA A 114 4.70 -5.64 -3.42
N GLY A 115 5.36 -5.44 -2.28
CA GLY A 115 5.42 -4.15 -1.60
C GLY A 115 6.14 -3.08 -2.40
N PHE A 116 7.19 -3.44 -3.12
CA PHE A 116 7.96 -2.54 -3.98
C PHE A 116 7.31 -2.32 -5.35
N SER A 117 6.69 -3.34 -5.90
CA SER A 117 6.13 -3.34 -7.26
C SER A 117 4.79 -2.58 -7.34
N PRO A 118 4.34 -2.17 -8.53
CA PRO A 118 3.01 -1.59 -8.75
C PRO A 118 1.87 -2.62 -8.66
N ILE A 119 2.17 -3.89 -8.41
CA ILE A 119 1.17 -4.95 -8.24
C ILE A 119 0.33 -4.65 -6.98
N PRO A 120 -1.00 -4.93 -6.99
CA PRO A 120 -1.85 -4.69 -5.82
C PRO A 120 -1.37 -5.45 -4.58
N TYR A 121 -0.73 -4.75 -3.66
CA TYR A 121 -0.14 -5.29 -2.44
C TYR A 121 -1.14 -6.05 -1.56
N LYS A 122 -2.39 -5.57 -1.49
CA LYS A 122 -3.47 -6.20 -0.72
C LYS A 122 -3.75 -7.66 -1.09
N ILE A 123 -3.57 -8.04 -2.36
CA ILE A 123 -3.75 -9.43 -2.79
C ILE A 123 -2.69 -10.32 -2.13
N PHE A 124 -1.45 -9.85 -2.06
CA PHE A 124 -0.35 -10.57 -1.41
C PHE A 124 -0.49 -10.63 0.10
N THR A 125 -1.04 -9.59 0.75
CA THR A 125 -1.28 -9.61 2.19
C THR A 125 -2.32 -10.65 2.58
N ILE A 126 -3.43 -10.70 1.85
CA ILE A 126 -4.49 -11.70 2.05
C ILE A 126 -3.95 -13.10 1.75
N ALA A 127 -3.25 -13.29 0.62
CA ALA A 127 -2.66 -14.56 0.25
C ALA A 127 -1.62 -15.04 1.28
N ALA A 128 -0.83 -14.14 1.85
CA ALA A 128 0.10 -14.44 2.94
C ALA A 128 -0.62 -14.97 4.18
N GLY A 129 -1.75 -14.38 4.52
CA GLY A 129 -2.61 -14.85 5.62
C GLY A 129 -3.17 -16.24 5.35
N ILE A 130 -3.69 -16.49 4.16
CA ILE A 130 -4.24 -17.78 3.73
C ILE A 130 -3.18 -18.87 3.76
N THR A 131 -1.98 -18.59 3.28
CA THR A 131 -0.86 -19.55 3.26
C THR A 131 -0.21 -19.75 4.63
N GLY A 132 -0.55 -18.91 5.62
CA GLY A 132 -0.05 -19.02 6.99
C GLY A 132 1.44 -18.76 7.15
N VAL A 133 2.04 -17.93 6.31
CA VAL A 133 3.45 -17.53 6.47
C VAL A 133 3.67 -16.85 7.81
N ASN A 134 4.88 -16.92 8.36
CA ASN A 134 5.21 -16.34 9.66
C ASN A 134 4.91 -14.82 9.67
N ILE A 135 4.08 -14.37 10.62
CA ILE A 135 3.62 -12.98 10.72
C ILE A 135 4.79 -11.99 10.98
N PHE A 136 5.79 -12.39 11.76
CA PHE A 136 6.95 -11.53 12.03
C PHE A 136 7.80 -11.34 10.77
N GLY A 137 8.01 -12.42 10.02
CA GLY A 137 8.65 -12.36 8.70
C GLY A 137 7.83 -11.51 7.73
N PHE A 138 6.51 -11.69 7.70
CA PHE A 138 5.60 -10.88 6.88
C PHE A 138 5.73 -9.38 7.19
N ILE A 139 5.71 -8.99 8.47
CA ILE A 139 5.86 -7.58 8.89
C ILE A 139 7.23 -7.04 8.46
N LEU A 140 8.31 -7.78 8.70
CA LEU A 140 9.66 -7.36 8.33
C LEU A 140 9.80 -7.11 6.82
N PHE A 141 9.39 -8.08 6.02
CA PHE A 141 9.47 -7.97 4.54
C PHE A 141 8.50 -6.93 3.97
N SER A 142 7.36 -6.70 4.64
CA SER A 142 6.43 -5.61 4.31
C SER A 142 7.06 -4.24 4.56
N ILE A 143 7.71 -4.05 5.71
CA ILE A 143 8.44 -2.82 6.04
C ILE A 143 9.53 -2.56 5.00
N LEU A 144 10.32 -3.58 4.66
CA LEU A 144 11.38 -3.44 3.67
C LEU A 144 10.83 -3.11 2.27
N GLY A 145 9.82 -3.82 1.79
CA GLY A 145 9.25 -3.63 0.45
C GLY A 145 8.51 -2.29 0.31
N ARG A 146 7.55 -2.02 1.20
CA ARG A 146 6.78 -0.76 1.18
C ARG A 146 7.65 0.43 1.56
N GLY A 147 8.52 0.27 2.54
CA GLY A 147 9.47 1.28 2.95
C GLY A 147 10.42 1.66 1.82
N ALA A 148 11.05 0.69 1.16
CA ALA A 148 11.95 0.94 0.04
C ALA A 148 11.25 1.75 -1.07
N ARG A 149 10.02 1.39 -1.44
CA ARG A 149 9.24 2.12 -2.45
C ARG A 149 8.93 3.55 -2.00
N VAL A 150 8.35 3.71 -0.81
CA VAL A 150 7.90 5.02 -0.31
C VAL A 150 9.10 5.95 -0.06
N PHE A 151 10.18 5.45 0.53
CA PHE A 151 11.39 6.24 0.75
C PHE A 151 12.14 6.54 -0.54
N LEU A 152 12.07 5.68 -1.56
CA LEU A 152 12.58 5.98 -2.91
C LEU A 152 11.83 7.16 -3.52
N ILE A 153 10.50 7.16 -3.48
CA ILE A 153 9.67 8.28 -3.94
C ILE A 153 10.02 9.57 -3.18
N ALA A 154 10.10 9.49 -1.86
CA ALA A 154 10.49 10.61 -1.02
C ALA A 154 11.87 11.16 -1.36
N ALA A 155 12.86 10.30 -1.58
CA ALA A 155 14.22 10.67 -1.97
C ALA A 155 14.26 11.34 -3.35
N LEU A 156 13.51 10.81 -4.33
CA LEU A 156 13.41 11.41 -5.67
C LEU A 156 12.80 12.82 -5.61
N ILE A 157 11.77 13.02 -4.79
CA ILE A 157 11.16 14.33 -4.59
C ILE A 157 12.13 15.28 -3.85
N TYR A 158 12.86 14.76 -2.86
CA TYR A 158 13.85 15.55 -2.13
C TYR A 158 14.98 16.05 -3.04
N MET A 159 15.48 15.21 -3.92
CA MET A 159 16.57 15.50 -4.85
C MET A 159 16.12 16.34 -6.05
N GLY A 160 14.93 16.04 -6.59
CA GLY A 160 14.41 16.62 -7.84
C GLY A 160 13.39 17.76 -7.65
N GLY A 161 13.16 18.20 -6.42
CA GLY A 161 12.01 19.05 -6.06
C GLY A 161 11.86 20.36 -6.79
N ASP A 162 12.92 20.92 -7.36
CA ASP A 162 12.82 22.15 -8.15
C ASP A 162 12.41 21.86 -9.60
N ALA A 163 12.79 20.70 -10.14
CA ALA A 163 12.35 20.26 -11.46
C ALA A 163 10.86 19.87 -11.48
N PHE A 164 10.33 19.31 -10.39
CA PHE A 164 8.93 18.92 -10.29
C PHE A 164 7.95 20.09 -10.11
N LYS A 165 8.42 21.24 -9.60
CA LYS A 165 7.58 22.45 -9.48
C LYS A 165 7.13 23.03 -10.82
N HIS A 166 7.82 22.70 -11.90
CA HIS A 166 7.49 23.17 -13.25
C HIS A 166 6.56 22.22 -14.01
N ILE A 167 6.24 21.04 -13.44
CA ILE A 167 5.43 20.00 -14.12
C ILE A 167 3.98 19.96 -13.57
N ILE A 168 3.73 20.60 -12.42
CA ILE A 168 2.42 20.72 -11.77
C ILE A 168 1.96 22.17 -11.83
#